data_09bc171fb1c132cfa93b0ac6767ea946
#
_entry.id   09bc171fb1c132cfa93b0ac6767ea946
#
_cell.length_a   1.000
_cell.length_b   1.000
_cell.length_c   1.000
_cell.angle_alpha   90.00
_cell.angle_beta   90.00
_cell.angle_gamma   90.00
#
_symmetry.space_group_name_H-M   'P 1'
#
loop_
_entity.id
_entity.type
_entity.pdbx_description
1 polymer ?
#
loop_
_entity_poly.entity_id
_entity_poly.type
_entity_poly.pdbx_seq_one_letter_code
_entity_poly.pdbx_strand_id
1 'polypeptide(L)'
;MSIPKGKVLVIVGDATETVDTLYPYYRLIEAGFQPVVASHEKRRYQMVLHEVKPGWTITKEWEGYTIEAEIAFKDIRPEEYAGIFFSGGRAPEYIREDPDLIRITRWFWENKRPMASVCHGVEIPARAGIVKGLRMATVAKCKFDLEVCGGIYVNEPCVIDRNMVSGRTYHDSGHYVGPWIKMLEAQVAK
;
A
#
# COMPACT_ATOMS: atom_id res chain seq x y z
N MET A 1 1.05 28.28 2.41
CA MET A 1 1.35 26.85 2.27
C MET A 1 1.95 26.65 0.88
N SER A 2 3.03 25.88 0.75
CA SER A 2 3.62 25.55 -0.56
C SER A 2 2.67 24.66 -1.37
N ILE A 3 2.70 24.79 -2.70
CA ILE A 3 1.95 23.90 -3.60
C ILE A 3 2.52 22.48 -3.46
N PRO A 4 1.69 21.45 -3.25
CA PRO A 4 2.17 20.08 -3.15
C PRO A 4 2.90 19.63 -4.43
N LYS A 5 3.96 18.80 -4.28
CA LYS A 5 4.70 18.19 -5.40
C LYS A 5 3.82 17.31 -6.29
N GLY A 6 2.74 16.76 -5.75
CA GLY A 6 1.77 15.91 -6.43
C GLY A 6 0.88 15.16 -5.43
N LYS A 7 -0.20 14.56 -5.93
CA LYS A 7 -1.10 13.71 -5.14
C LYS A 7 -0.60 12.26 -5.16
N VAL A 8 -0.80 11.54 -4.06
CA VAL A 8 -0.43 10.13 -3.94
C VAL A 8 -1.59 9.36 -3.31
N LEU A 9 -2.04 8.28 -3.95
CA LEU A 9 -3.11 7.44 -3.42
C LEU A 9 -2.62 6.59 -2.24
N VAL A 10 -3.41 6.56 -1.17
CA VAL A 10 -3.25 5.65 -0.03
C VAL A 10 -4.50 4.78 0.05
N ILE A 11 -4.36 3.50 -0.25
CA ILE A 11 -5.47 2.55 -0.34
C ILE A 11 -5.77 1.96 1.03
N VAL A 12 -7.01 2.09 1.47
CA VAL A 12 -7.50 1.62 2.76
C VAL A 12 -8.86 0.92 2.65
N GLY A 13 -9.25 0.24 3.72
CA GLY A 13 -10.58 -0.31 3.95
C GLY A 13 -10.79 -0.50 5.46
N ASP A 14 -11.92 -1.04 5.89
CA ASP A 14 -12.08 -1.48 7.28
C ASP A 14 -11.06 -2.57 7.61
N ALA A 15 -10.52 -2.54 8.81
CA ALA A 15 -9.42 -3.38 9.27
C ALA A 15 -8.07 -3.16 8.55
N THR A 16 -7.86 -1.99 7.95
CA THR A 16 -6.51 -1.56 7.54
C THR A 16 -5.62 -1.38 8.78
N GLU A 17 -4.36 -1.82 8.70
CA GLU A 17 -3.43 -1.69 9.83
C GLU A 17 -3.01 -0.23 10.01
N THR A 18 -3.06 0.25 11.27
CA THR A 18 -2.88 1.67 11.62
C THR A 18 -1.48 2.19 11.29
N VAL A 19 -0.42 1.48 11.69
CA VAL A 19 0.96 1.97 11.51
C VAL A 19 1.39 1.81 10.05
N ASP A 20 1.01 0.69 9.38
CA ASP A 20 1.22 0.49 7.93
C ASP A 20 0.64 1.67 7.12
N THR A 21 -0.41 2.33 7.62
CA THR A 21 -1.11 3.42 6.94
C THR A 21 -0.60 4.80 7.34
N LEU A 22 -0.56 5.09 8.65
CA LEU A 22 -0.27 6.44 9.15
C LEU A 22 1.18 6.85 8.97
N TYR A 23 2.13 5.92 9.07
CA TYR A 23 3.53 6.27 8.84
C TYR A 23 3.78 6.74 7.40
N PRO A 24 3.43 6.01 6.34
CA PRO A 24 3.54 6.49 4.96
C PRO A 24 2.74 7.76 4.71
N TYR A 25 1.53 7.87 5.27
CA TYR A 25 0.68 9.06 5.15
C TYR A 25 1.40 10.33 5.61
N TYR A 26 1.94 10.33 6.83
CA TYR A 26 2.65 11.49 7.36
C TYR A 26 3.99 11.73 6.65
N ARG A 27 4.70 10.67 6.27
CA ARG A 27 5.96 10.79 5.51
C ARG A 27 5.75 11.41 4.13
N LEU A 28 4.61 11.18 3.48
CA LEU A 28 4.24 11.85 2.23
C LEU A 28 4.07 13.37 2.46
N ILE A 29 3.38 13.76 3.53
CA ILE A 29 3.20 15.18 3.89
C ILE A 29 4.55 15.85 4.15
N GLU A 30 5.42 15.24 4.95
CA GLU A 30 6.78 15.76 5.22
C GLU A 30 7.62 15.91 3.94
N ALA A 31 7.45 14.98 2.98
CA ALA A 31 8.13 15.02 1.70
C ALA A 31 7.50 16.03 0.71
N GLY A 32 6.41 16.73 1.10
CA GLY A 32 5.73 17.73 0.29
C GLY A 32 4.74 17.17 -0.72
N PHE A 33 4.31 15.92 -0.59
CA PHE A 33 3.21 15.32 -1.36
C PHE A 33 1.88 15.49 -0.63
N GLN A 34 0.78 15.41 -1.37
CA GLN A 34 -0.56 15.33 -0.83
C GLN A 34 -1.04 13.87 -0.84
N PRO A 35 -1.07 13.18 0.30
CA PRO A 35 -1.74 11.88 0.37
C PRO A 35 -3.24 12.07 0.16
N VAL A 36 -3.85 11.19 -0.62
CA VAL A 36 -5.30 11.11 -0.85
C VAL A 36 -5.74 9.70 -0.47
N VAL A 37 -6.50 9.60 0.60
CA VAL A 37 -7.01 8.32 1.10
C VAL A 37 -8.17 7.87 0.23
N ALA A 38 -8.09 6.64 -0.26
CA ALA A 38 -9.06 6.06 -1.18
C ALA A 38 -9.55 4.68 -0.73
N SER A 39 -10.83 4.42 -0.94
CA SER A 39 -11.47 3.14 -0.67
C SER A 39 -12.62 2.88 -1.65
N HIS A 40 -13.37 1.77 -1.47
CA HIS A 40 -14.54 1.47 -2.31
C HIS A 40 -15.67 2.49 -2.13
N GLU A 41 -15.74 3.18 -0.97
CA GLU A 41 -16.69 4.26 -0.70
C GLU A 41 -16.00 5.44 -0.02
N LYS A 42 -16.55 6.63 -0.23
CA LYS A 42 -16.13 7.83 0.49
C LYS A 42 -16.81 7.88 1.86
N ARG A 43 -16.12 7.38 2.89
CA ARG A 43 -16.57 7.37 4.28
C ARG A 43 -15.42 7.19 5.25
N ARG A 44 -15.74 7.22 6.54
CA ARG A 44 -14.81 6.87 7.61
C ARG A 44 -14.64 5.35 7.70
N TYR A 45 -13.39 4.91 7.84
CA TYR A 45 -12.98 3.52 7.98
C TYR A 45 -12.34 3.28 9.33
N GLN A 46 -12.61 2.12 9.92
CA GLN A 46 -12.00 1.69 11.18
C GLN A 46 -10.71 0.95 10.88
N MET A 47 -9.58 1.50 11.33
CA MET A 47 -8.29 0.82 11.29
C MET A 47 -8.12 -0.10 12.50
N VAL A 48 -7.13 -0.98 12.44
CA VAL A 48 -6.81 -1.96 13.49
C VAL A 48 -5.34 -1.88 13.88
N LEU A 49 -5.02 -2.45 15.05
CA LEU A 49 -3.66 -2.69 15.51
C LEU A 49 -3.42 -4.19 15.52
N HIS A 50 -2.35 -4.62 14.86
CA HIS A 50 -1.92 -6.00 14.81
C HIS A 50 -0.70 -6.23 15.69
N GLU A 51 -0.86 -7.08 16.71
CA GLU A 51 0.22 -7.46 17.63
C GLU A 51 0.26 -8.97 17.83
N VAL A 52 1.44 -9.51 18.06
CA VAL A 52 1.60 -10.88 18.50
C VAL A 52 1.66 -10.87 20.03
N LYS A 53 0.60 -11.37 20.67
CA LYS A 53 0.54 -11.47 22.12
C LYS A 53 1.63 -12.43 22.63
N PRO A 54 2.33 -12.13 23.74
CA PRO A 54 3.31 -13.03 24.33
C PRO A 54 2.79 -14.47 24.49
N GLY A 55 3.55 -15.44 24.00
CA GLY A 55 3.18 -16.85 24.01
C GLY A 55 2.24 -17.30 22.89
N TRP A 56 1.83 -16.39 21.99
CA TRP A 56 1.03 -16.71 20.81
C TRP A 56 1.90 -16.77 19.55
N THR A 57 1.45 -17.57 18.58
CA THR A 57 2.11 -17.68 17.27
C THR A 57 1.32 -16.98 16.15
N ILE A 58 0.15 -16.44 16.50
CA ILE A 58 -0.73 -15.72 15.58
C ILE A 58 -0.94 -14.28 16.02
N THR A 59 -1.25 -13.41 15.08
CA THR A 59 -1.57 -12.01 15.31
C THR A 59 -2.90 -11.89 16.03
N LYS A 60 -2.95 -11.04 17.06
CA LYS A 60 -4.19 -10.52 17.64
C LYS A 60 -4.49 -9.15 17.03
N GLU A 61 -5.76 -8.87 16.81
CA GLU A 61 -6.26 -7.61 16.31
C GLU A 61 -6.96 -6.84 17.42
N TRP A 62 -6.64 -5.55 17.52
CA TRP A 62 -7.34 -4.59 18.37
C TRP A 62 -7.87 -3.44 17.53
N GLU A 63 -8.86 -2.72 18.06
CA GLU A 63 -9.34 -1.49 17.48
C GLU A 63 -8.23 -0.44 17.46
N GLY A 64 -7.99 0.15 16.28
CA GLY A 64 -7.04 1.24 16.05
C GLY A 64 -7.74 2.59 15.89
N TYR A 65 -7.09 3.52 15.22
CA TYR A 65 -7.67 4.80 14.85
C TYR A 65 -8.66 4.68 13.69
N THR A 66 -9.35 5.77 13.38
CA THR A 66 -10.16 5.88 12.16
C THR A 66 -9.45 6.74 11.12
N ILE A 67 -9.77 6.52 9.84
CA ILE A 67 -9.30 7.33 8.73
C ILE A 67 -10.46 7.64 7.78
N GLU A 68 -10.48 8.85 7.22
CA GLU A 68 -11.51 9.27 6.26
C GLU A 68 -11.04 8.97 4.84
N ALA A 69 -11.81 8.21 4.06
CA ALA A 69 -11.57 8.09 2.62
C ALA A 69 -12.17 9.30 1.89
N GLU A 70 -11.32 10.02 1.19
CA GLU A 70 -11.64 11.26 0.49
C GLU A 70 -12.26 11.02 -0.89
N ILE A 71 -11.97 9.84 -1.48
CA ILE A 71 -12.42 9.46 -2.81
C ILE A 71 -12.76 7.97 -2.89
N ALA A 72 -13.80 7.64 -3.65
CA ALA A 72 -14.13 6.25 -3.96
C ALA A 72 -13.32 5.75 -5.17
N PHE A 73 -12.99 4.44 -5.22
CA PHE A 73 -12.19 3.87 -6.31
C PHE A 73 -12.78 4.16 -7.69
N LYS A 74 -14.11 4.09 -7.85
CA LYS A 74 -14.82 4.37 -9.10
C LYS A 74 -14.59 5.80 -9.65
N ASP A 75 -14.29 6.75 -8.76
CA ASP A 75 -14.13 8.17 -9.10
C ASP A 75 -12.67 8.55 -9.36
N ILE A 76 -11.71 7.60 -9.18
CA ILE A 76 -10.29 7.85 -9.35
C ILE A 76 -9.92 7.87 -10.84
N ARG A 77 -9.25 8.96 -11.21
CA ARG A 77 -8.50 9.12 -12.46
C ARG A 77 -7.01 8.94 -12.14
N PRO A 78 -6.42 7.77 -12.39
CA PRO A 78 -5.08 7.44 -11.88
C PRO A 78 -3.98 8.35 -12.45
N GLU A 79 -4.19 8.96 -13.61
CA GLU A 79 -3.27 9.91 -14.23
C GLU A 79 -3.02 11.19 -13.40
N GLU A 80 -3.94 11.53 -12.50
CA GLU A 80 -3.83 12.69 -11.62
C GLU A 80 -2.87 12.46 -10.41
N TYR A 81 -2.36 11.22 -10.26
CA TYR A 81 -1.58 10.82 -9.09
C TYR A 81 -0.16 10.42 -9.46
N ALA A 82 0.80 10.85 -8.63
CA ALA A 82 2.21 10.54 -8.81
C ALA A 82 2.56 9.10 -8.44
N GLY A 83 1.79 8.47 -7.55
CA GLY A 83 2.01 7.11 -7.09
C GLY A 83 0.86 6.56 -6.25
N ILE A 84 0.99 5.29 -5.85
CA ILE A 84 0.00 4.54 -5.07
C ILE A 84 0.66 3.72 -3.97
N PHE A 85 0.01 3.66 -2.81
CA PHE A 85 0.42 2.88 -1.64
C PHE A 85 -0.68 1.89 -1.25
N PHE A 86 -0.33 0.63 -1.08
CA PHE A 86 -1.22 -0.44 -0.62
C PHE A 86 -0.91 -0.77 0.83
N SER A 87 -1.77 -0.31 1.74
CA SER A 87 -1.68 -0.58 3.16
C SER A 87 -1.98 -2.05 3.50
N GLY A 88 -1.46 -2.49 4.65
CA GLY A 88 -1.73 -3.83 5.16
C GLY A 88 -2.98 -3.91 6.04
N GLY A 89 -2.95 -4.83 7.00
CA GLY A 89 -4.13 -5.23 7.77
C GLY A 89 -4.96 -6.27 7.02
N ARG A 90 -6.22 -6.48 7.41
CA ARG A 90 -7.13 -7.41 6.70
C ARG A 90 -7.93 -6.75 5.58
N ALA A 91 -7.92 -5.42 5.48
CA ALA A 91 -8.65 -4.71 4.44
C ALA A 91 -8.37 -5.24 3.02
N PRO A 92 -7.11 -5.55 2.63
CA PRO A 92 -6.82 -6.10 1.30
C PRO A 92 -7.61 -7.35 0.94
N GLU A 93 -7.87 -8.26 1.89
CA GLU A 93 -8.65 -9.47 1.66
C GLU A 93 -10.07 -9.18 1.13
N TYR A 94 -10.65 -8.03 1.53
CA TYR A 94 -12.02 -7.64 1.22
C TYR A 94 -12.12 -6.72 0.00
N ILE A 95 -11.12 -5.85 -0.21
CA ILE A 95 -11.16 -4.84 -1.28
C ILE A 95 -10.45 -5.28 -2.56
N ARG A 96 -9.60 -6.31 -2.52
CA ARG A 96 -8.82 -6.79 -3.70
C ARG A 96 -9.66 -7.21 -4.89
N GLU A 97 -10.94 -7.57 -4.67
CA GLU A 97 -11.86 -7.97 -5.75
C GLU A 97 -12.57 -6.77 -6.42
N ASP A 98 -12.41 -5.56 -5.89
CA ASP A 98 -13.02 -4.36 -6.47
C ASP A 98 -12.45 -4.11 -7.88
N PRO A 99 -13.32 -4.08 -8.93
CA PRO A 99 -12.87 -3.95 -10.32
C PRO A 99 -12.18 -2.61 -10.61
N ASP A 100 -12.59 -1.54 -9.92
CA ASP A 100 -11.96 -0.23 -10.09
C ASP A 100 -10.58 -0.20 -9.43
N LEU A 101 -10.39 -0.81 -8.26
CA LEU A 101 -9.08 -0.94 -7.64
C LEU A 101 -8.13 -1.78 -8.51
N ILE A 102 -8.62 -2.87 -9.11
CA ILE A 102 -7.83 -3.68 -10.06
C ILE A 102 -7.42 -2.84 -11.27
N ARG A 103 -8.35 -2.08 -11.86
CA ARG A 103 -8.09 -1.18 -12.99
C ARG A 103 -7.02 -0.14 -12.65
N ILE A 104 -7.16 0.52 -11.49
CA ILE A 104 -6.21 1.53 -11.00
C ILE A 104 -4.83 0.91 -10.82
N THR A 105 -4.74 -0.23 -10.13
CA THR A 105 -3.49 -0.93 -9.86
C THR A 105 -2.75 -1.29 -11.15
N ARG A 106 -3.46 -1.83 -12.15
CA ARG A 106 -2.90 -2.12 -13.47
C ARG A 106 -2.40 -0.88 -14.17
N TRP A 107 -3.16 0.20 -14.13
CA TRP A 107 -2.76 1.46 -14.76
C TRP A 107 -1.41 1.98 -14.19
N PHE A 108 -1.24 2.00 -12.85
CA PHE A 108 0.03 2.42 -12.24
C PHE A 108 1.20 1.54 -12.67
N TRP A 109 0.98 0.24 -12.77
CA TRP A 109 1.99 -0.71 -13.23
C TRP A 109 2.40 -0.47 -14.67
N GLU A 110 1.44 -0.42 -15.59
CA GLU A 110 1.65 -0.26 -17.05
C GLU A 110 2.31 1.07 -17.37
N ASN A 111 1.93 2.14 -16.64
CA ASN A 111 2.51 3.47 -16.81
C ASN A 111 3.78 3.70 -15.97
N LYS A 112 4.34 2.63 -15.37
CA LYS A 112 5.59 2.66 -14.59
C LYS A 112 5.58 3.74 -13.49
N ARG A 113 4.42 4.02 -12.92
CA ARG A 113 4.28 4.96 -11.80
C ARG A 113 4.73 4.31 -10.49
N PRO A 114 5.35 5.06 -9.57
CA PRO A 114 5.78 4.55 -8.26
C PRO A 114 4.65 3.88 -7.50
N MET A 115 4.89 2.65 -7.07
CA MET A 115 3.97 1.84 -6.27
C MET A 115 4.68 1.38 -5.01
N ALA A 116 3.94 1.27 -3.90
CA ALA A 116 4.47 0.61 -2.71
C ALA A 116 3.42 -0.27 -2.04
N SER A 117 3.89 -1.34 -1.37
CA SER A 117 3.04 -2.33 -0.71
C SER A 117 3.69 -2.80 0.58
N VAL A 118 2.88 -3.02 1.61
CA VAL A 118 3.33 -3.57 2.88
C VAL A 118 2.35 -4.62 3.39
N CYS A 119 2.87 -5.61 4.10
CA CYS A 119 2.07 -6.61 4.81
C CYS A 119 1.09 -7.33 3.85
N HIS A 120 -0.20 -7.41 4.18
CA HIS A 120 -1.24 -7.97 3.31
C HIS A 120 -1.54 -7.09 2.07
N GLY A 121 -1.02 -5.87 2.02
CA GLY A 121 -1.18 -5.01 0.84
C GLY A 121 -0.74 -5.65 -0.48
N VAL A 122 0.13 -6.68 -0.42
CA VAL A 122 0.57 -7.48 -1.58
C VAL A 122 -0.59 -8.18 -2.30
N GLU A 123 -1.69 -8.47 -1.62
CA GLU A 123 -2.84 -9.18 -2.20
C GLU A 123 -3.53 -8.39 -3.30
N ILE A 124 -3.49 -7.05 -3.24
CA ILE A 124 -4.07 -6.18 -4.26
C ILE A 124 -3.29 -6.28 -5.58
N PRO A 125 -1.97 -6.03 -5.64
CA PRO A 125 -1.19 -6.24 -6.87
C PRO A 125 -1.16 -7.72 -7.32
N ALA A 126 -1.22 -8.70 -6.39
CA ALA A 126 -1.34 -10.12 -6.74
C ALA A 126 -2.65 -10.38 -7.48
N ARG A 127 -3.78 -9.91 -6.96
CA ARG A 127 -5.11 -10.05 -7.59
C ARG A 127 -5.21 -9.28 -8.91
N ALA A 128 -4.53 -8.13 -9.02
CA ALA A 128 -4.44 -7.39 -10.28
C ALA A 128 -3.61 -8.10 -11.37
N GLY A 129 -2.88 -9.18 -10.99
CA GLY A 129 -2.09 -9.99 -11.93
C GLY A 129 -0.75 -9.36 -12.33
N ILE A 130 -0.26 -8.38 -11.56
CA ILE A 130 0.97 -7.65 -11.94
C ILE A 130 2.25 -8.20 -11.27
N VAL A 131 2.12 -9.16 -10.34
CA VAL A 131 3.26 -9.64 -9.54
C VAL A 131 4.10 -10.73 -10.24
N LYS A 132 3.67 -11.26 -11.37
CA LYS A 132 4.37 -12.35 -12.07
C LYS A 132 5.83 -12.01 -12.37
N GLY A 133 6.74 -12.79 -11.81
CA GLY A 133 8.19 -12.58 -11.93
C GLY A 133 8.71 -11.34 -11.19
N LEU A 134 7.91 -10.73 -10.33
CA LEU A 134 8.30 -9.58 -9.52
C LEU A 134 8.80 -10.06 -8.16
N ARG A 135 9.95 -9.56 -7.73
CA ARG A 135 10.49 -9.78 -6.40
C ARG A 135 9.81 -8.83 -5.42
N MET A 136 9.24 -9.37 -4.35
CA MET A 136 8.53 -8.57 -3.34
C MET A 136 8.76 -9.09 -1.93
N ALA A 137 8.82 -8.15 -0.98
CA ALA A 137 8.64 -8.45 0.43
C ALA A 137 7.15 -8.39 0.79
N THR A 138 6.74 -9.22 1.73
CA THR A 138 5.41 -9.20 2.33
C THR A 138 5.48 -9.90 3.69
N VAL A 139 4.46 -9.77 4.52
CA VAL A 139 4.36 -10.56 5.75
C VAL A 139 4.40 -12.05 5.41
N ALA A 140 5.11 -12.85 6.21
CA ALA A 140 5.40 -14.25 5.89
C ALA A 140 4.16 -15.10 5.58
N LYS A 141 3.02 -14.78 6.18
CA LYS A 141 1.74 -15.49 5.94
C LYS A 141 1.13 -15.21 4.56
N CYS A 142 1.49 -14.09 3.90
CA CYS A 142 1.08 -13.79 2.52
C CYS A 142 2.10 -14.26 1.46
N LYS A 143 3.17 -14.99 1.87
CA LYS A 143 4.12 -15.59 0.94
C LYS A 143 3.42 -16.47 -0.09
N PHE A 144 2.50 -17.33 0.36
CA PHE A 144 1.74 -18.22 -0.51
C PHE A 144 0.92 -17.44 -1.55
N ASP A 145 0.22 -16.38 -1.14
CA ASP A 145 -0.62 -15.55 -2.04
C ASP A 145 0.22 -14.89 -3.14
N LEU A 146 1.42 -14.41 -2.79
CA LEU A 146 2.36 -13.85 -3.75
C LEU A 146 2.87 -14.91 -4.74
N GLU A 147 3.33 -16.07 -4.21
CA GLU A 147 3.97 -17.12 -5.01
C GLU A 147 2.97 -17.83 -5.94
N VAL A 148 1.74 -18.11 -5.50
CA VAL A 148 0.70 -18.73 -6.34
C VAL A 148 0.30 -17.81 -7.51
N CYS A 149 0.45 -16.50 -7.35
CA CYS A 149 0.27 -15.52 -8.42
C CYS A 149 1.54 -15.31 -9.28
N GLY A 150 2.60 -16.10 -9.05
CA GLY A 150 3.84 -16.08 -9.82
C GLY A 150 4.86 -15.03 -9.39
N GLY A 151 4.66 -14.38 -8.25
CA GLY A 151 5.65 -13.49 -7.63
C GLY A 151 6.78 -14.25 -6.96
N ILE A 152 7.85 -13.57 -6.62
CA ILE A 152 9.04 -14.12 -5.96
C ILE A 152 9.14 -13.50 -4.58
N TYR A 153 8.89 -14.30 -3.54
CA TYR A 153 9.00 -13.84 -2.16
C TYR A 153 10.45 -13.60 -1.75
N VAL A 154 10.71 -12.44 -1.17
CA VAL A 154 12.02 -12.06 -0.61
C VAL A 154 11.84 -11.61 0.84
N ASN A 155 12.48 -12.28 1.78
CA ASN A 155 12.39 -11.95 3.21
C ASN A 155 13.39 -10.84 3.58
N GLU A 156 13.17 -9.64 3.08
CA GLU A 156 13.99 -8.46 3.35
C GLU A 156 13.09 -7.29 3.82
N PRO A 157 13.61 -6.36 4.63
CA PRO A 157 12.83 -5.23 5.13
C PRO A 157 12.41 -4.24 4.04
N CYS A 158 13.13 -4.25 2.91
CA CYS A 158 12.82 -3.44 1.74
C CYS A 158 13.23 -4.18 0.48
N VAL A 159 12.32 -4.36 -0.45
CA VAL A 159 12.59 -4.89 -1.79
C VAL A 159 12.12 -3.87 -2.82
N ILE A 160 13.01 -3.54 -3.75
CA ILE A 160 12.71 -2.69 -4.90
C ILE A 160 12.86 -3.54 -6.14
N ASP A 161 11.80 -3.64 -6.93
CA ASP A 161 11.83 -4.25 -8.24
C ASP A 161 10.99 -3.41 -9.21
N ARG A 162 11.64 -2.88 -10.25
CA ARG A 162 11.04 -1.96 -11.22
C ARG A 162 10.43 -0.74 -10.51
N ASN A 163 9.14 -0.49 -10.68
CA ASN A 163 8.41 0.63 -10.05
C ASN A 163 7.66 0.24 -8.76
N MET A 164 7.95 -0.96 -8.20
CA MET A 164 7.38 -1.45 -6.96
C MET A 164 8.42 -1.44 -5.84
N VAL A 165 8.06 -0.84 -4.71
CA VAL A 165 8.77 -0.94 -3.43
C VAL A 165 7.92 -1.73 -2.46
N SER A 166 8.49 -2.67 -1.71
CA SER A 166 7.72 -3.49 -0.79
C SER A 166 8.43 -3.72 0.53
N GLY A 167 7.68 -3.80 1.62
CA GLY A 167 8.10 -4.10 2.98
C GLY A 167 7.30 -5.25 3.58
N ARG A 168 7.84 -5.86 4.66
CA ARG A 168 7.18 -7.04 5.29
C ARG A 168 6.03 -6.62 6.21
N THR A 169 6.30 -5.66 7.10
CA THR A 169 5.37 -5.19 8.13
C THR A 169 5.68 -3.74 8.49
N TYR A 170 4.88 -3.12 9.35
CA TYR A 170 5.13 -1.77 9.88
C TYR A 170 6.50 -1.63 10.59
N HIS A 171 7.07 -2.71 11.13
CA HIS A 171 8.42 -2.67 11.70
C HIS A 171 9.49 -2.27 10.68
N ASP A 172 9.24 -2.51 9.40
CA ASP A 172 10.16 -2.20 8.31
C ASP A 172 9.91 -0.81 7.69
N SER A 173 8.94 -0.04 8.17
CA SER A 173 8.50 1.22 7.53
C SER A 173 9.63 2.22 7.31
N GLY A 174 10.59 2.31 8.23
CA GLY A 174 11.79 3.14 8.09
C GLY A 174 12.73 2.71 6.96
N HIS A 175 12.61 1.48 6.44
CA HIS A 175 13.49 0.93 5.41
C HIS A 175 12.91 1.10 3.99
N TYR A 176 11.58 0.95 3.80
CA TYR A 176 10.99 0.94 2.46
C TYR A 176 10.29 2.26 2.07
N VAL A 177 9.75 3.02 3.03
CA VAL A 177 9.02 4.26 2.72
C VAL A 177 9.94 5.34 2.15
N GLY A 178 11.16 5.51 2.71
CA GLY A 178 12.13 6.46 2.20
C GLY A 178 12.53 6.22 0.74
N PRO A 179 12.94 5.00 0.35
CA PRO A 179 13.16 4.62 -1.05
C PRO A 179 11.97 4.88 -1.97
N TRP A 180 10.74 4.59 -1.52
CA TRP A 180 9.55 4.88 -2.31
C TRP A 180 9.33 6.38 -2.52
N ILE A 181 9.52 7.21 -1.48
CA ILE A 181 9.45 8.68 -1.61
C ILE A 181 10.47 9.20 -2.62
N LYS A 182 11.71 8.70 -2.60
CA LYS A 182 12.71 9.07 -3.61
C LYS A 182 12.26 8.73 -5.03
N MET A 183 11.58 7.59 -5.20
CA MET A 183 11.01 7.21 -6.49
C MET A 183 9.88 8.16 -6.93
N LEU A 184 9.02 8.59 -6.00
CA LEU A 184 8.00 9.60 -6.26
C LEU A 184 8.62 10.95 -6.65
N GLU A 185 9.66 11.41 -5.95
CA GLU A 185 10.36 12.65 -6.26
C GLU A 185 10.99 12.62 -7.66
N ALA A 186 11.64 11.51 -8.01
CA ALA A 186 12.20 11.32 -9.36
C ALA A 186 11.12 11.27 -10.46
N GLN A 187 9.89 10.87 -10.13
CA GLN A 187 8.77 10.83 -11.07
C GLN A 187 8.22 12.24 -11.35
N VAL A 188 8.12 13.10 -10.35
CA VAL A 188 7.54 14.46 -10.50
C VAL A 188 8.56 15.49 -10.98
N ALA A 189 9.84 15.18 -10.95
CA ALA A 189 10.92 16.02 -11.48
C ALA A 189 11.08 15.93 -13.02
N LYS A 190 10.37 15.00 -13.67
CA LYS A 190 10.33 14.80 -15.13
C LYS A 190 9.27 15.67 -15.79
#